data_8889a639a0865886e4a21a4fefc2064a
#
_entry.id   8889a639a0865886e4a21a4fefc2064a
#
_cell.length_a   1.000
_cell.length_b   1.000
_cell.length_c   1.000
_cell.angle_alpha   90.00
_cell.angle_beta   90.00
_cell.angle_gamma   90.00
#
_symmetry.space_group_name_H-M   'P 1'
#
loop_
_entity.id
_entity.type
_entity.pdbx_description
1 polymer ?
#
loop_
_entity_poly.entity_id
_entity_poly.type
_entity_poly.pdbx_seq_one_letter_code
_entity_poly.pdbx_strand_id
1 'polypeptide(L)'
;IRDSSTSRGLGDVYKRQVQGIKDMLDRNISFSLYMTHGGTTFGHWGGANNPAYSAMCSSYDYDAPISEAGWTTEKYFLLRDLLRTYLPAGEALPEIPAALPVIEIPEFHFTKIAPLFSNLPEAKQTVDIQPMEQFNQGWGTILYRTTLPEAVKSGTTLKITEVHDWAQIYADGKLLTRLDRRKGEFTTVLPALKKGTQLDILVEAMGRVNFDKSIHDRKGITEKVELVSGDRSKELKNWTVYSFPVDYSFIKNKNYQDTKILPAMPAYYKTTFKLDKVGDTFLDMSTWGKGMVWVNGHAMGRFWEIGPQQTLFMPGCWLKEGENEILVLDLKGPVKASIKGLKKPLLDVLREKAPETHRKEGEKLKLTGEKVAHEGAFTPGNGWQEVRFTTPVKGRYFCLEALSPQANDNIAAIAEFDVLGADGKPVSREHWKIRYADSEETRSGNRTADKIFDLQESTFWMTVDNVAYPHQLVIDLSKVETVTGFRYLPRAEKNYPGMIKEYRVYVKPADFKY
;
A
#
# COMPACT_ATOMS: atom_id res chain seq x y z
N ILE A 1 8.08 -4.33 -1.76
CA ILE A 1 7.32 -5.14 -2.73
C ILE A 1 8.30 -6.16 -3.29
N ARG A 2 8.12 -7.43 -2.94
CA ARG A 2 8.86 -8.52 -3.57
C ARG A 2 8.42 -8.60 -5.02
N ASP A 3 9.37 -8.47 -5.92
CA ASP A 3 9.21 -9.04 -7.25
C ASP A 3 9.43 -10.55 -7.09
N SER A 4 8.33 -11.32 -7.07
CA SER A 4 8.32 -12.77 -6.88
C SER A 4 8.69 -13.55 -8.14
N SER A 5 9.24 -12.89 -9.14
CA SER A 5 9.71 -13.57 -10.34
C SER A 5 11.08 -14.17 -10.10
N THR A 6 11.05 -15.42 -9.70
CA THR A 6 12.08 -16.45 -9.73
C THR A 6 12.97 -16.59 -8.47
N SER A 7 12.92 -17.78 -7.88
CA SER A 7 13.87 -18.31 -6.89
C SER A 7 15.35 -18.23 -7.34
N ARG A 8 15.64 -17.93 -8.60
CA ARG A 8 16.99 -17.68 -9.13
C ARG A 8 17.50 -16.28 -8.84
N GLY A 9 16.64 -15.25 -8.71
CA GLY A 9 17.05 -13.88 -8.42
C GLY A 9 17.46 -13.62 -6.97
N LEU A 10 16.86 -14.30 -6.00
CA LEU A 10 17.14 -14.12 -4.57
C LEU A 10 18.57 -14.58 -4.20
N GLY A 11 19.04 -15.71 -4.73
CA GLY A 11 20.38 -16.20 -4.48
C GLY A 11 21.47 -15.22 -4.95
N ASP A 12 21.26 -14.51 -6.05
CA ASP A 12 22.19 -13.51 -6.55
C ASP A 12 22.17 -12.22 -5.72
N VAL A 13 21.01 -11.82 -5.19
CA VAL A 13 20.89 -10.68 -4.26
C VAL A 13 21.64 -10.97 -2.96
N TYR A 14 21.50 -12.15 -2.38
CA TYR A 14 22.23 -12.52 -1.16
C TYR A 14 23.74 -12.52 -1.36
N LYS A 15 24.22 -13.07 -2.48
CA LYS A 15 25.66 -13.07 -2.81
C LYS A 15 26.22 -11.65 -2.92
N ARG A 16 25.49 -10.71 -3.54
CA ARG A 16 25.90 -9.31 -3.63
C ARG A 16 25.95 -8.63 -2.26
N GLN A 17 24.97 -8.89 -1.38
CA GLN A 17 24.99 -8.34 -0.03
C GLN A 17 26.15 -8.88 0.79
N VAL A 18 26.41 -10.19 0.73
CA VAL A 18 27.55 -10.82 1.39
C VAL A 18 28.87 -10.28 0.85
N GLN A 19 28.97 -10.09 -0.47
CA GLN A 19 30.16 -9.47 -1.09
C GLN A 19 30.37 -8.02 -0.63
N GLY A 20 29.28 -7.23 -0.55
CA GLY A 20 29.38 -5.84 -0.05
C GLY A 20 29.87 -5.76 1.40
N ILE A 21 29.43 -6.68 2.27
CA ILE A 21 29.94 -6.77 3.66
C ILE A 21 31.39 -7.19 3.66
N LYS A 22 31.76 -8.16 2.82
CA LYS A 22 33.18 -8.58 2.66
C LYS A 22 34.05 -7.39 2.27
N ASP A 23 33.65 -6.59 1.30
CA ASP A 23 34.39 -5.41 0.83
C ASP A 23 34.58 -4.35 1.94
N MET A 24 33.61 -4.22 2.84
CA MET A 24 33.70 -3.36 4.03
C MET A 24 34.71 -3.93 5.03
N LEU A 25 34.62 -5.22 5.34
CA LEU A 25 35.51 -5.90 6.27
C LEU A 25 36.97 -5.90 5.78
N ASP A 26 37.21 -6.15 4.49
CA ASP A 26 38.53 -6.09 3.87
C ASP A 26 39.17 -4.70 4.00
N ARG A 27 38.38 -3.65 4.10
CA ARG A 27 38.82 -2.26 4.28
C ARG A 27 38.78 -1.78 5.73
N ASN A 28 38.51 -2.67 6.67
CA ASN A 28 38.36 -2.34 8.09
C ASN A 28 37.25 -1.30 8.35
N ILE A 29 36.14 -1.37 7.59
CA ILE A 29 34.97 -0.50 7.72
C ILE A 29 33.91 -1.22 8.56
N SER A 30 33.38 -0.55 9.58
CA SER A 30 32.26 -1.05 10.38
C SER A 30 30.98 -1.07 9.55
N PHE A 31 30.12 -2.07 9.81
CA PHE A 31 28.81 -2.16 9.17
C PHE A 31 27.72 -2.44 10.20
N SER A 32 26.48 -2.15 9.83
CA SER A 32 25.28 -2.48 10.59
C SER A 32 24.25 -3.08 9.66
N LEU A 33 23.67 -4.22 10.04
CA LEU A 33 22.60 -4.85 9.27
C LEU A 33 21.23 -4.39 9.76
N TYR A 34 20.50 -3.76 8.88
CA TYR A 34 19.10 -3.40 9.08
C TYR A 34 18.27 -4.04 7.96
N MET A 35 17.47 -5.08 8.25
CA MET A 35 17.18 -5.79 9.52
C MET A 35 17.90 -7.14 9.55
N THR A 36 18.48 -7.50 10.70
CA THR A 36 18.99 -8.87 10.93
C THR A 36 17.84 -9.85 11.17
N HIS A 37 16.82 -9.42 11.90
CA HIS A 37 15.56 -10.12 12.13
C HIS A 37 14.41 -9.18 11.76
N GLY A 38 13.61 -9.53 10.76
CA GLY A 38 12.50 -8.70 10.31
C GLY A 38 11.39 -8.59 11.35
N GLY A 39 10.97 -9.70 11.90
CA GLY A 39 9.95 -9.79 12.95
C GLY A 39 8.53 -9.53 12.46
N THR A 40 7.65 -9.24 13.41
CA THR A 40 6.21 -9.03 13.18
C THR A 40 5.76 -7.71 13.77
N THR A 41 5.09 -6.90 12.98
CA THR A 41 4.35 -5.73 13.46
C THR A 41 2.97 -6.17 13.94
N PHE A 42 2.92 -6.62 15.19
CA PHE A 42 1.68 -7.08 15.82
C PHE A 42 0.66 -5.94 15.97
N GLY A 43 -0.63 -6.31 16.00
CA GLY A 43 -1.71 -5.36 16.19
C GLY A 43 -1.90 -4.41 14.99
N HIS A 44 -2.05 -3.13 15.29
CA HIS A 44 -2.37 -2.08 14.32
C HIS A 44 -1.24 -1.04 14.14
N TRP A 45 -0.06 -1.33 14.64
CA TRP A 45 1.06 -0.38 14.74
C TRP A 45 1.87 -0.22 13.43
N GLY A 46 1.59 -1.02 12.40
CA GLY A 46 2.23 -0.88 11.10
C GLY A 46 2.04 0.51 10.51
N GLY A 47 3.11 1.09 9.98
CA GLY A 47 3.09 2.38 9.31
C GLY A 47 2.59 2.31 7.87
N ALA A 48 2.80 3.38 7.12
CA ALA A 48 2.51 3.47 5.69
C ALA A 48 3.51 4.37 4.97
N ASN A 49 3.73 4.08 3.70
CA ASN A 49 4.46 4.94 2.78
C ASN A 49 3.51 5.96 2.12
N ASN A 50 4.06 7.12 1.74
CA ASN A 50 3.44 8.17 0.94
C ASN A 50 4.56 8.85 0.11
N PRO A 51 4.32 9.39 -1.11
CA PRO A 51 3.03 9.82 -1.69
C PRO A 51 2.18 8.70 -2.30
N ALA A 52 2.74 7.59 -2.74
CA ALA A 52 1.93 6.44 -3.11
C ALA A 52 1.53 5.69 -1.83
N TYR A 53 0.36 6.04 -1.26
CA TYR A 53 -0.08 5.46 0.00
C TYR A 53 -0.08 3.94 -0.04
N SER A 54 0.71 3.32 0.83
CA SER A 54 0.83 1.88 0.96
C SER A 54 1.01 1.49 2.43
N ALA A 55 -0.03 0.92 3.03
CA ALA A 55 0.04 0.45 4.41
C ALA A 55 0.88 -0.82 4.50
N MET A 56 1.72 -0.90 5.53
CA MET A 56 2.52 -2.09 5.83
C MET A 56 1.62 -3.26 6.21
N CYS A 57 2.01 -4.47 5.81
CA CYS A 57 1.46 -5.72 6.32
C CYS A 57 2.05 -6.05 7.71
N SER A 58 1.52 -7.09 8.35
CA SER A 58 1.97 -7.46 9.70
C SER A 58 3.34 -8.12 9.72
N SER A 59 3.65 -8.98 8.74
CA SER A 59 5.00 -9.55 8.63
C SER A 59 5.99 -8.51 8.13
N TYR A 60 7.12 -8.41 8.80
CA TYR A 60 8.27 -7.59 8.41
C TYR A 60 9.46 -8.48 8.00
N ASP A 61 9.19 -9.68 7.55
CA ASP A 61 10.18 -10.66 7.07
C ASP A 61 10.60 -10.34 5.63
N TYR A 62 11.49 -9.36 5.48
CA TYR A 62 12.05 -8.90 4.19
C TYR A 62 13.31 -9.70 3.81
N ASP A 63 13.24 -11.03 3.79
CA ASP A 63 14.40 -11.88 3.58
C ASP A 63 15.56 -11.58 4.55
N ALA A 64 15.23 -11.27 5.79
CA ALA A 64 16.20 -11.06 6.84
C ALA A 64 17.03 -12.34 7.09
N PRO A 65 18.27 -12.23 7.60
CA PRO A 65 19.07 -13.40 7.97
C PRO A 65 18.36 -14.33 8.96
N ILE A 66 17.53 -13.75 9.84
CA ILE A 66 16.68 -14.49 10.80
C ILE A 66 15.22 -14.21 10.42
N SER A 67 14.43 -15.26 10.16
CA SER A 67 13.03 -15.17 9.79
C SER A 67 12.14 -14.67 10.93
N GLU A 68 10.89 -14.32 10.60
CA GLU A 68 9.85 -13.90 11.56
C GLU A 68 9.70 -14.87 12.76
N ALA A 69 9.80 -16.18 12.53
CA ALA A 69 9.74 -17.21 13.57
C ALA A 69 11.10 -17.51 14.25
N GLY A 70 12.13 -16.72 14.00
CA GLY A 70 13.45 -16.92 14.58
C GLY A 70 14.30 -17.99 13.89
N TRP A 71 13.91 -18.45 12.69
CA TRP A 71 14.69 -19.45 11.97
C TRP A 71 15.86 -18.83 11.23
N THR A 72 17.01 -19.51 11.23
CA THR A 72 18.15 -19.14 10.39
C THR A 72 17.83 -19.41 8.91
N THR A 73 18.16 -18.44 8.06
CA THR A 73 17.99 -18.53 6.61
C THR A 73 19.31 -18.85 5.91
N GLU A 74 19.27 -19.09 4.59
CA GLU A 74 20.50 -19.24 3.79
C GLU A 74 21.42 -18.01 3.93
N LYS A 75 20.83 -16.81 3.92
CA LYS A 75 21.55 -15.55 4.14
C LYS A 75 22.29 -15.52 5.47
N TYR A 76 21.69 -16.04 6.54
CA TYR A 76 22.33 -16.14 7.86
C TYR A 76 23.61 -16.98 7.79
N PHE A 77 23.54 -18.14 7.15
CA PHE A 77 24.71 -19.03 7.03
C PHE A 77 25.82 -18.42 6.17
N LEU A 78 25.47 -17.79 5.04
CA LEU A 78 26.45 -17.10 4.20
C LEU A 78 27.17 -15.98 4.95
N LEU A 79 26.44 -15.18 5.74
CA LEU A 79 27.03 -14.12 6.57
C LEU A 79 27.89 -14.71 7.70
N ARG A 80 27.40 -15.77 8.36
CA ARG A 80 28.14 -16.45 9.43
C ARG A 80 29.46 -17.02 8.92
N ASP A 81 29.46 -17.65 7.75
CA ASP A 81 30.66 -18.22 7.14
C ASP A 81 31.64 -17.13 6.74
N LEU A 82 31.17 -16.01 6.20
CA LEU A 82 31.99 -14.84 5.95
C LEU A 82 32.65 -14.32 7.23
N LEU A 83 31.84 -14.04 8.27
CA LEU A 83 32.34 -13.47 9.53
C LEU A 83 33.36 -14.38 10.21
N ARG A 84 33.23 -15.70 10.08
CA ARG A 84 34.19 -16.67 10.62
C ARG A 84 35.62 -16.43 10.07
N THR A 85 35.73 -15.97 8.84
CA THR A 85 37.04 -15.72 8.22
C THR A 85 37.76 -14.48 8.74
N TYR A 86 37.07 -13.62 9.49
CA TYR A 86 37.64 -12.40 10.10
C TYR A 86 37.80 -12.49 11.61
N LEU A 87 37.54 -13.67 12.21
CA LEU A 87 37.77 -13.85 13.64
C LEU A 87 39.24 -13.87 13.98
N PRO A 88 39.65 -13.31 15.13
CA PRO A 88 40.99 -13.49 15.67
C PRO A 88 41.32 -14.95 15.89
N ALA A 89 42.61 -15.27 15.83
CA ALA A 89 43.08 -16.64 16.07
C ALA A 89 42.66 -17.13 17.48
N GLY A 90 41.99 -18.29 17.53
CA GLY A 90 41.50 -18.90 18.76
C GLY A 90 40.09 -18.50 19.16
N GLU A 91 39.44 -17.58 18.45
CA GLU A 91 38.02 -17.24 18.64
C GLU A 91 37.12 -18.08 17.77
N ALA A 92 35.88 -18.33 18.25
CA ALA A 92 34.83 -19.04 17.53
C ALA A 92 33.49 -18.28 17.65
N LEU A 93 32.68 -18.37 16.59
CA LEU A 93 31.31 -17.85 16.64
C LEU A 93 30.49 -18.70 17.64
N PRO A 94 29.55 -18.08 18.41
CA PRO A 94 28.69 -18.82 19.31
C PRO A 94 27.84 -19.84 18.57
N GLU A 95 27.41 -20.88 19.28
CA GLU A 95 26.48 -21.87 18.72
C GLU A 95 25.13 -21.24 18.37
N ILE A 96 24.48 -21.81 17.35
CA ILE A 96 23.13 -21.39 16.96
C ILE A 96 22.14 -22.01 17.93
N PRO A 97 21.27 -21.21 18.59
CA PRO A 97 20.23 -21.74 19.46
C PRO A 97 19.31 -22.72 18.72
N ALA A 98 18.77 -23.70 19.44
CA ALA A 98 17.74 -24.58 18.89
C ALA A 98 16.49 -23.79 18.50
N ALA A 99 15.90 -24.12 17.36
CA ALA A 99 14.65 -23.50 16.93
C ALA A 99 13.50 -23.82 17.91
N LEU A 100 12.60 -22.85 18.12
CA LEU A 100 11.41 -23.06 18.92
C LEU A 100 10.48 -24.09 18.26
N PRO A 101 9.68 -24.83 19.03
CA PRO A 101 8.70 -25.78 18.49
C PRO A 101 7.70 -25.07 17.58
N VAL A 102 7.41 -25.67 16.42
CA VAL A 102 6.39 -25.19 15.48
C VAL A 102 5.32 -26.27 15.34
N ILE A 103 4.05 -25.87 15.48
CA ILE A 103 2.91 -26.77 15.47
C ILE A 103 1.96 -26.49 14.30
N GLU A 104 1.22 -27.51 13.89
CA GLU A 104 0.02 -27.39 13.09
C GLU A 104 -1.20 -27.33 13.99
N ILE A 105 -2.16 -26.49 13.63
CA ILE A 105 -3.48 -26.48 14.26
C ILE A 105 -4.48 -26.96 13.22
N PRO A 106 -5.24 -28.05 13.50
CA PRO A 106 -6.31 -28.50 12.62
C PRO A 106 -7.33 -27.40 12.37
N GLU A 107 -8.00 -27.45 11.21
CA GLU A 107 -8.99 -26.46 10.85
C GLU A 107 -10.14 -26.42 11.88
N PHE A 108 -10.45 -25.22 12.36
CA PHE A 108 -11.57 -24.95 13.26
C PHE A 108 -12.46 -23.84 12.70
N HIS A 109 -13.74 -23.84 13.10
CA HIS A 109 -14.76 -22.99 12.51
C HIS A 109 -15.32 -21.98 13.50
N PHE A 110 -15.80 -20.86 12.97
CA PHE A 110 -16.46 -19.81 13.73
C PHE A 110 -17.97 -19.93 13.55
N THR A 111 -18.67 -20.03 14.66
CA THR A 111 -20.14 -20.10 14.71
C THR A 111 -20.76 -18.95 15.46
N LYS A 112 -19.99 -18.23 16.28
CA LYS A 112 -20.45 -17.07 17.04
C LYS A 112 -20.12 -15.79 16.27
N ILE A 113 -21.15 -15.09 15.81
CA ILE A 113 -21.02 -13.92 14.93
C ILE A 113 -21.79 -12.75 15.55
N ALA A 114 -21.18 -11.56 15.51
CA ALA A 114 -21.77 -10.29 15.92
C ALA A 114 -21.66 -9.27 14.77
N PRO A 115 -22.71 -9.06 13.96
CA PRO A 115 -22.69 -8.07 12.89
C PRO A 115 -22.41 -6.67 13.44
N LEU A 116 -21.52 -5.91 12.78
CA LEU A 116 -21.06 -4.61 13.25
C LEU A 116 -22.20 -3.61 13.38
N PHE A 117 -23.10 -3.54 12.40
CA PHE A 117 -24.25 -2.63 12.39
C PHE A 117 -25.33 -2.95 13.44
N SER A 118 -25.35 -4.19 13.96
CA SER A 118 -26.20 -4.58 15.09
C SER A 118 -25.56 -4.36 16.46
N ASN A 119 -24.27 -3.95 16.47
CA ASN A 119 -23.47 -3.74 17.68
C ASN A 119 -22.88 -2.33 17.73
N LEU A 120 -23.68 -1.33 17.31
CA LEU A 120 -23.26 0.07 17.29
C LEU A 120 -22.86 0.53 18.70
N PRO A 121 -21.71 1.19 18.87
CA PRO A 121 -21.34 1.82 20.14
C PRO A 121 -22.14 3.09 20.40
N GLU A 122 -21.73 3.85 21.43
CA GLU A 122 -22.34 5.14 21.74
C GLU A 122 -22.22 6.11 20.56
N ALA A 123 -23.36 6.73 20.23
CA ALA A 123 -23.46 7.70 19.14
C ALA A 123 -22.92 9.08 19.56
N LYS A 124 -22.11 9.69 18.71
CA LYS A 124 -21.67 11.08 18.85
C LYS A 124 -22.24 11.91 17.70
N GLN A 125 -22.69 13.13 18.01
CA GLN A 125 -23.29 14.03 17.02
C GLN A 125 -22.30 15.14 16.63
N THR A 126 -22.26 15.46 15.33
CA THR A 126 -21.50 16.61 14.83
C THR A 126 -22.20 17.20 13.61
N VAL A 127 -22.11 18.52 13.44
CA VAL A 127 -22.67 19.18 12.25
C VAL A 127 -21.80 18.91 11.03
N ASP A 128 -20.51 19.14 11.18
CA ASP A 128 -19.51 18.96 10.12
C ASP A 128 -18.82 17.61 10.27
N ILE A 129 -18.34 17.08 9.14
CA ILE A 129 -17.48 15.88 9.18
C ILE A 129 -16.18 16.21 9.92
N GLN A 130 -15.68 15.26 10.67
CA GLN A 130 -14.44 15.41 11.43
C GLN A 130 -13.64 14.11 11.37
N PRO A 131 -12.29 14.18 11.41
CA PRO A 131 -11.45 13.00 11.43
C PRO A 131 -11.60 12.20 12.71
N MET A 132 -11.19 10.95 12.65
CA MET A 132 -11.32 9.95 13.72
C MET A 132 -10.75 10.43 15.06
N GLU A 133 -9.65 11.17 15.03
CA GLU A 133 -8.95 11.69 16.22
C GLU A 133 -9.81 12.67 17.04
N GLN A 134 -10.74 13.39 16.40
CA GLN A 134 -11.66 14.29 17.12
C GLN A 134 -12.67 13.52 17.98
N PHE A 135 -12.81 12.24 17.76
CA PHE A 135 -13.67 11.33 18.55
C PHE A 135 -12.86 10.49 19.54
N ASN A 136 -11.61 10.88 19.84
CA ASN A 136 -10.66 10.15 20.70
C ASN A 136 -10.39 8.72 20.23
N GLN A 137 -10.32 8.52 18.91
CA GLN A 137 -10.03 7.24 18.29
C GLN A 137 -8.80 7.37 17.38
N GLY A 138 -7.78 6.56 17.61
CA GLY A 138 -6.56 6.58 16.82
C GLY A 138 -6.51 5.49 15.73
N TRP A 139 -7.18 4.35 15.95
CA TRP A 139 -7.16 3.17 15.08
C TRP A 139 -8.52 2.46 15.09
N GLY A 140 -8.69 1.53 14.15
CA GLY A 140 -9.90 0.74 13.99
C GLY A 140 -10.78 1.27 12.88
N THR A 141 -12.09 1.12 13.04
CA THR A 141 -13.08 1.62 12.08
C THR A 141 -13.94 2.70 12.70
N ILE A 142 -14.44 3.61 11.87
CA ILE A 142 -15.37 4.66 12.27
C ILE A 142 -16.52 4.70 11.27
N LEU A 143 -17.73 4.79 11.77
CA LEU A 143 -18.94 4.90 10.96
C LEU A 143 -19.49 6.32 11.04
N TYR A 144 -19.59 6.96 9.88
CA TYR A 144 -20.28 8.24 9.71
C TYR A 144 -21.63 7.99 9.09
N ARG A 145 -22.69 8.39 9.77
CA ARG A 145 -24.08 8.24 9.35
C ARG A 145 -24.75 9.58 9.19
N THR A 146 -25.42 9.81 8.06
CA THR A 146 -26.31 10.96 7.86
C THR A 146 -27.55 10.53 7.09
N THR A 147 -28.54 11.42 7.02
CA THR A 147 -29.76 11.24 6.24
C THR A 147 -29.76 12.21 5.07
N LEU A 148 -30.05 11.72 3.87
CA LEU A 148 -30.08 12.57 2.68
C LEU A 148 -31.17 13.66 2.82
N PRO A 149 -30.80 14.95 2.77
CA PRO A 149 -31.73 16.06 2.97
C PRO A 149 -32.71 16.24 1.80
N GLU A 150 -32.40 15.67 0.65
CA GLU A 150 -33.20 15.69 -0.56
C GLU A 150 -33.02 14.40 -1.37
N ALA A 151 -33.85 14.22 -2.39
CA ALA A 151 -33.71 13.09 -3.29
C ALA A 151 -32.47 13.29 -4.20
N VAL A 152 -31.72 12.23 -4.43
CA VAL A 152 -30.52 12.19 -5.26
C VAL A 152 -30.86 11.53 -6.59
N LYS A 153 -30.57 12.19 -7.70
CA LYS A 153 -30.77 11.62 -9.04
C LYS A 153 -29.67 10.61 -9.36
N SER A 154 -29.99 9.59 -10.14
CA SER A 154 -29.00 8.66 -10.69
C SER A 154 -27.95 9.46 -11.48
N GLY A 155 -26.67 9.12 -11.30
CA GLY A 155 -25.54 9.83 -11.92
C GLY A 155 -24.96 10.96 -11.06
N THR A 156 -25.54 11.28 -9.91
CA THR A 156 -24.93 12.20 -8.93
C THR A 156 -23.68 11.56 -8.35
N THR A 157 -22.59 12.32 -8.27
CA THR A 157 -21.34 11.87 -7.65
C THR A 157 -21.34 12.19 -6.17
N LEU A 158 -21.11 11.19 -5.33
CA LEU A 158 -20.68 11.36 -3.95
C LEU A 158 -19.16 11.57 -3.96
N LYS A 159 -18.72 12.73 -3.50
CA LYS A 159 -17.30 13.08 -3.37
C LYS A 159 -16.94 13.19 -1.89
N ILE A 160 -15.91 12.49 -1.46
CA ILE A 160 -15.41 12.50 -0.09
C ILE A 160 -13.98 13.05 -0.09
N THR A 161 -13.73 14.14 0.61
CA THR A 161 -12.43 14.79 0.70
C THR A 161 -11.93 14.75 2.15
N GLU A 162 -10.97 13.93 2.53
CA GLU A 162 -10.45 12.73 1.90
C GLU A 162 -10.82 11.51 2.74
N VAL A 163 -10.83 10.30 2.15
CA VAL A 163 -11.03 9.04 2.87
C VAL A 163 -9.68 8.46 3.28
N HIS A 164 -9.44 8.34 4.58
CA HIS A 164 -8.25 7.74 5.16
C HIS A 164 -8.63 6.52 6.04
N ASP A 165 -8.60 5.27 5.51
CA ASP A 165 -7.93 4.92 4.24
C ASP A 165 -8.81 4.07 3.31
N TRP A 166 -9.67 3.19 3.85
CA TRP A 166 -10.54 2.29 3.10
C TRP A 166 -11.97 2.40 3.58
N ALA A 167 -12.90 2.67 2.68
CA ALA A 167 -14.30 2.91 3.05
C ALA A 167 -15.28 2.00 2.35
N GLN A 168 -16.37 1.73 3.03
CA GLN A 168 -17.58 1.11 2.50
C GLN A 168 -18.74 2.10 2.61
N ILE A 169 -19.48 2.29 1.51
CA ILE A 169 -20.60 3.22 1.42
C ILE A 169 -21.88 2.42 1.30
N TYR A 170 -22.84 2.71 2.19
CA TYR A 170 -24.13 2.03 2.23
C TYR A 170 -25.27 3.05 2.10
N ALA A 171 -26.35 2.66 1.44
CA ALA A 171 -27.63 3.36 1.45
C ALA A 171 -28.70 2.41 2.03
N ASP A 172 -29.39 2.83 3.09
CA ASP A 172 -30.37 2.03 3.83
C ASP A 172 -29.88 0.60 4.13
N GLY A 173 -28.61 0.48 4.57
CA GLY A 173 -27.94 -0.77 4.91
C GLY A 173 -27.46 -1.61 3.72
N LYS A 174 -27.71 -1.19 2.47
CA LYS A 174 -27.23 -1.87 1.28
C LYS A 174 -25.89 -1.29 0.84
N LEU A 175 -24.87 -2.14 0.70
CA LEU A 175 -23.57 -1.76 0.18
C LEU A 175 -23.70 -1.24 -1.26
N LEU A 176 -23.23 -0.02 -1.51
CA LEU A 176 -23.17 0.59 -2.83
C LEU A 176 -21.80 0.38 -3.47
N THR A 177 -20.73 0.71 -2.74
CA THR A 177 -19.35 0.65 -3.25
C THR A 177 -18.33 0.63 -2.11
N ARG A 178 -17.07 0.46 -2.51
CA ARG A 178 -15.89 0.62 -1.66
C ARG A 178 -14.95 1.64 -2.27
N LEU A 179 -14.27 2.42 -1.44
CA LEU A 179 -13.26 3.38 -1.84
C LEU A 179 -11.92 2.99 -1.21
N ASP A 180 -10.84 3.14 -1.96
CA ASP A 180 -9.50 2.73 -1.54
C ASP A 180 -8.50 3.86 -1.79
N ARG A 181 -7.95 4.41 -0.70
CA ARG A 181 -6.94 5.47 -0.76
C ARG A 181 -5.72 5.09 -1.59
N ARG A 182 -5.30 3.81 -1.57
CA ARG A 182 -4.16 3.32 -2.37
C ARG A 182 -4.36 3.53 -3.87
N LYS A 183 -5.63 3.59 -4.31
CA LYS A 183 -6.03 3.77 -5.70
C LYS A 183 -6.45 5.21 -6.02
N GLY A 184 -6.41 6.12 -5.03
CA GLY A 184 -6.92 7.47 -5.17
C GLY A 184 -8.44 7.52 -5.39
N GLU A 185 -9.19 6.56 -4.84
CA GLU A 185 -10.64 6.47 -5.00
C GLU A 185 -11.34 7.27 -3.90
N PHE A 186 -11.78 8.47 -4.20
CA PHE A 186 -12.50 9.36 -3.29
C PHE A 186 -13.89 9.75 -3.78
N THR A 187 -14.33 9.19 -4.90
CA THR A 187 -15.62 9.49 -5.50
C THR A 187 -16.35 8.23 -5.92
N THR A 188 -17.68 8.30 -5.89
CA THR A 188 -18.53 7.25 -6.48
C THR A 188 -19.79 7.85 -7.07
N VAL A 189 -20.32 7.19 -8.11
CA VAL A 189 -21.60 7.57 -8.72
C VAL A 189 -22.73 6.88 -7.97
N LEU A 190 -23.68 7.66 -7.47
CA LEU A 190 -24.84 7.15 -6.76
C LEU A 190 -25.97 6.75 -7.71
N PRO A 191 -26.72 5.69 -7.37
CA PRO A 191 -28.03 5.44 -7.99
C PRO A 191 -29.04 6.51 -7.56
N ALA A 192 -30.23 6.48 -8.12
CA ALA A 192 -31.32 7.31 -7.62
C ALA A 192 -31.66 6.91 -6.18
N LEU A 193 -31.64 7.88 -5.25
CA LEU A 193 -31.94 7.70 -3.84
C LEU A 193 -33.04 8.68 -3.40
N LYS A 194 -33.89 8.27 -2.47
CA LYS A 194 -34.98 9.11 -1.96
C LYS A 194 -34.47 10.09 -0.90
N LYS A 195 -35.16 11.22 -0.72
CA LYS A 195 -35.01 12.03 0.48
C LYS A 195 -35.29 11.15 1.72
N GLY A 196 -34.46 11.30 2.74
CA GLY A 196 -34.58 10.50 3.97
C GLY A 196 -33.79 9.17 3.91
N THR A 197 -33.17 8.77 2.78
CA THR A 197 -32.29 7.62 2.73
C THR A 197 -31.15 7.79 3.73
N GLN A 198 -30.89 6.78 4.56
CA GLN A 198 -29.75 6.72 5.45
C GLN A 198 -28.49 6.43 4.64
N LEU A 199 -27.53 7.33 4.70
CA LEU A 199 -26.20 7.15 4.11
C LEU A 199 -25.21 6.82 5.21
N ASP A 200 -24.57 5.66 5.11
CA ASP A 200 -23.53 5.17 6.02
C ASP A 200 -22.19 5.09 5.28
N ILE A 201 -21.16 5.68 5.87
CA ILE A 201 -19.77 5.60 5.38
C ILE A 201 -18.94 4.99 6.50
N LEU A 202 -18.61 3.71 6.36
CA LEU A 202 -17.74 2.99 7.28
C LEU A 202 -16.29 3.08 6.78
N VAL A 203 -15.41 3.71 7.56
CA VAL A 203 -14.01 3.93 7.20
C VAL A 203 -13.10 3.12 8.11
N GLU A 204 -12.21 2.32 7.54
CA GLU A 204 -11.12 1.66 8.25
C GLU A 204 -9.84 2.49 8.15
N ALA A 205 -9.24 2.75 9.31
CA ALA A 205 -7.90 3.30 9.41
C ALA A 205 -6.87 2.18 9.20
N MET A 206 -6.06 2.29 8.17
CA MET A 206 -4.92 1.39 7.94
C MET A 206 -3.65 1.97 8.60
N GLY A 207 -2.45 1.69 8.06
CA GLY A 207 -1.21 2.24 8.59
C GLY A 207 -1.16 3.77 8.52
N ARG A 208 -0.55 4.40 9.51
CA ARG A 208 -0.26 5.84 9.46
C ARG A 208 1.06 6.09 8.75
N VAL A 209 1.10 7.13 7.94
CA VAL A 209 2.36 7.60 7.37
C VAL A 209 3.31 7.95 8.51
N ASN A 210 4.51 7.38 8.53
CA ASN A 210 5.42 7.44 9.66
C ASN A 210 6.71 8.22 9.38
N PHE A 211 6.81 8.88 8.23
CA PHE A 211 7.98 9.71 7.88
C PHE A 211 7.62 10.82 6.89
N ASP A 212 8.54 11.78 6.71
CA ASP A 212 8.47 12.92 5.79
C ASP A 212 7.30 13.88 6.08
N LYS A 213 6.98 14.73 5.12
CA LYS A 213 5.99 15.82 5.23
C LYS A 213 4.56 15.33 5.49
N SER A 214 4.28 14.07 5.19
CA SER A 214 2.95 13.46 5.28
C SER A 214 2.64 12.82 6.63
N ILE A 215 3.45 13.04 7.68
CA ILE A 215 3.22 12.48 9.03
C ILE A 215 1.96 13.00 9.73
N HIS A 216 1.31 14.05 9.21
CA HIS A 216 0.01 14.55 9.67
C HIS A 216 -1.16 13.73 9.13
N ASP A 217 -1.02 12.42 9.06
CA ASP A 217 -1.95 11.48 8.48
C ASP A 217 -3.15 11.21 9.42
N ARG A 218 -4.11 12.12 9.47
CA ARG A 218 -5.37 11.92 10.20
C ARG A 218 -6.23 10.86 9.53
N LYS A 219 -7.03 10.13 10.31
CA LYS A 219 -7.82 9.00 9.87
C LYS A 219 -9.33 9.31 9.83
N GLY A 220 -10.08 8.46 9.13
CA GLY A 220 -11.50 8.69 8.88
C GLY A 220 -11.74 9.57 7.66
N ILE A 221 -12.69 10.47 7.73
CA ILE A 221 -12.94 11.49 6.69
C ILE A 221 -12.37 12.81 7.20
N THR A 222 -11.42 13.40 6.44
CA THR A 222 -10.58 14.47 6.97
C THR A 222 -11.13 15.87 6.70
N GLU A 223 -11.94 16.07 5.65
CA GLU A 223 -12.45 17.41 5.29
C GLU A 223 -13.96 17.45 5.13
N LYS A 224 -14.52 16.91 4.03
CA LYS A 224 -15.95 17.04 3.71
C LYS A 224 -16.50 15.92 2.83
N VAL A 225 -17.83 15.84 2.80
CA VAL A 225 -18.61 14.92 1.94
C VAL A 225 -19.61 15.75 1.14
N GLU A 226 -19.60 15.62 -0.18
CA GLU A 226 -20.38 16.43 -1.11
C GLU A 226 -21.18 15.57 -2.09
N LEU A 227 -22.39 16.01 -2.42
CA LEU A 227 -23.15 15.54 -3.57
C LEU A 227 -22.89 16.49 -4.73
N VAL A 228 -22.33 15.98 -5.83
CA VAL A 228 -21.96 16.78 -7.01
C VAL A 228 -22.82 16.35 -8.21
N SER A 229 -23.50 17.32 -8.83
CA SER A 229 -24.32 17.10 -10.02
C SER A 229 -24.16 18.27 -10.99
N GLY A 230 -23.45 18.05 -12.10
CA GLY A 230 -23.01 19.12 -12.98
C GLY A 230 -22.16 20.14 -12.20
N ASP A 231 -22.49 21.41 -12.32
CA ASP A 231 -21.78 22.51 -11.65
C ASP A 231 -22.26 22.76 -10.20
N ARG A 232 -23.18 21.96 -9.71
CA ARG A 232 -23.73 22.10 -8.36
C ARG A 232 -23.06 21.13 -7.41
N SER A 233 -22.55 21.66 -6.29
CA SER A 233 -22.05 20.87 -5.16
C SER A 233 -22.86 21.20 -3.91
N LYS A 234 -23.21 20.18 -3.14
CA LYS A 234 -23.91 20.31 -1.85
C LYS A 234 -23.21 19.46 -0.81
N GLU A 235 -22.68 20.12 0.20
CA GLU A 235 -22.05 19.43 1.34
C GLU A 235 -23.10 18.76 2.21
N LEU A 236 -22.84 17.52 2.63
CA LEU A 236 -23.66 16.79 3.60
C LEU A 236 -23.22 17.16 5.02
N LYS A 237 -24.21 17.43 5.87
CA LYS A 237 -24.04 17.85 7.26
C LYS A 237 -24.85 16.95 8.21
N ASN A 238 -24.72 17.22 9.52
CA ASN A 238 -25.46 16.55 10.59
C ASN A 238 -25.19 15.05 10.65
N TRP A 239 -24.01 14.73 11.12
CA TRP A 239 -23.48 13.36 11.19
C TRP A 239 -23.68 12.75 12.57
N THR A 240 -24.11 11.50 12.59
CA THR A 240 -24.02 10.62 13.74
C THR A 240 -22.82 9.71 13.56
N VAL A 241 -21.89 9.73 14.50
CA VAL A 241 -20.61 9.04 14.40
C VAL A 241 -20.50 7.94 15.45
N TYR A 242 -20.02 6.77 15.03
CA TYR A 242 -19.82 5.61 15.89
C TYR A 242 -18.37 5.14 15.80
N SER A 243 -17.67 5.12 16.95
CA SER A 243 -16.27 4.73 17.05
C SER A 243 -16.13 3.23 17.36
N PHE A 244 -15.41 2.49 16.53
CA PHE A 244 -15.11 1.06 16.72
C PHE A 244 -13.61 0.85 16.95
N PRO A 245 -13.12 1.05 18.18
CA PRO A 245 -11.72 0.82 18.50
C PRO A 245 -11.36 -0.66 18.36
N VAL A 246 -10.06 -0.94 18.27
CA VAL A 246 -9.50 -2.29 18.13
C VAL A 246 -9.08 -2.92 19.45
N ASP A 247 -9.53 -2.35 20.56
CA ASP A 247 -9.22 -2.88 21.90
C ASP A 247 -9.93 -4.20 22.14
N TYR A 248 -9.21 -5.20 22.64
CA TYR A 248 -9.76 -6.51 22.94
C TYR A 248 -10.96 -6.45 23.90
N SER A 249 -10.91 -5.59 24.93
CA SER A 249 -12.01 -5.35 25.87
C SER A 249 -13.30 -4.88 25.20
N PHE A 250 -13.17 -4.06 24.13
CA PHE A 250 -14.32 -3.59 23.35
C PHE A 250 -14.90 -4.71 22.48
N ILE A 251 -14.06 -5.57 21.90
CA ILE A 251 -14.46 -6.56 20.91
C ILE A 251 -15.05 -7.81 21.57
N LYS A 252 -14.46 -8.29 22.65
CA LYS A 252 -14.86 -9.55 23.32
C LYS A 252 -16.28 -9.54 23.85
N ASN A 253 -16.84 -8.36 24.15
CA ASN A 253 -18.15 -8.16 24.79
C ASN A 253 -19.27 -7.82 23.80
N LYS A 254 -19.09 -8.07 22.50
CA LYS A 254 -20.14 -7.88 21.51
C LYS A 254 -21.25 -8.92 21.68
N ASN A 255 -22.42 -8.59 21.16
CA ASN A 255 -23.58 -9.51 21.20
C ASN A 255 -23.40 -10.61 20.14
N TYR A 256 -22.60 -11.61 20.48
CA TYR A 256 -22.34 -12.77 19.63
C TYR A 256 -23.55 -13.71 19.63
N GLN A 257 -24.01 -14.06 18.43
CA GLN A 257 -25.11 -15.02 18.22
C GLN A 257 -24.57 -16.26 17.50
N ASP A 258 -25.03 -17.45 17.91
CA ASP A 258 -24.73 -18.68 17.19
C ASP A 258 -25.49 -18.69 15.85
N THR A 259 -24.76 -18.80 14.76
CA THR A 259 -25.32 -18.83 13.42
C THR A 259 -24.42 -19.59 12.44
N LYS A 260 -25.05 -20.25 11.46
CA LYS A 260 -24.35 -20.87 10.32
C LYS A 260 -24.39 -19.98 9.08
N ILE A 261 -25.10 -18.86 9.14
CA ILE A 261 -25.23 -17.92 8.01
C ILE A 261 -24.14 -16.87 8.15
N LEU A 262 -23.24 -16.83 7.18
CA LEU A 262 -22.19 -15.83 7.13
C LEU A 262 -22.78 -14.51 6.59
N PRO A 263 -22.65 -13.39 7.33
CA PRO A 263 -23.12 -12.11 6.84
C PRO A 263 -22.19 -11.59 5.72
N ALA A 264 -22.76 -11.10 4.64
CA ALA A 264 -22.03 -10.38 3.58
C ALA A 264 -21.74 -8.91 3.97
N MET A 265 -21.49 -8.66 5.26
CA MET A 265 -21.27 -7.33 5.85
C MET A 265 -20.22 -7.42 6.96
N PRO A 266 -19.69 -6.28 7.42
CA PRO A 266 -18.74 -6.24 8.53
C PRO A 266 -19.28 -6.94 9.78
N ALA A 267 -18.50 -7.85 10.34
CA ALA A 267 -18.87 -8.59 11.54
C ALA A 267 -17.65 -9.01 12.37
N TYR A 268 -17.88 -9.22 13.66
CA TYR A 268 -16.96 -9.89 14.56
C TYR A 268 -17.32 -11.37 14.62
N TYR A 269 -16.29 -12.21 14.65
CA TYR A 269 -16.38 -13.65 14.74
C TYR A 269 -15.62 -14.13 15.97
N LYS A 270 -16.15 -15.13 16.66
CA LYS A 270 -15.58 -15.67 17.89
C LYS A 270 -15.67 -17.18 17.92
N THR A 271 -14.59 -17.85 18.35
CA THR A 271 -14.57 -19.28 18.65
C THR A 271 -13.46 -19.61 19.62
N THR A 272 -13.35 -20.90 20.01
CA THR A 272 -12.22 -21.45 20.73
C THR A 272 -11.65 -22.66 20.00
N PHE A 273 -10.37 -22.94 20.22
CA PHE A 273 -9.69 -24.14 19.75
C PHE A 273 -8.84 -24.73 20.86
N LYS A 274 -8.57 -26.04 20.80
CA LYS A 274 -7.80 -26.74 21.84
C LYS A 274 -6.43 -27.17 21.33
N LEU A 275 -5.43 -27.09 22.20
CA LEU A 275 -4.07 -27.53 21.94
C LEU A 275 -3.64 -28.54 22.99
N ASP A 276 -3.01 -29.62 22.53
CA ASP A 276 -2.34 -30.60 23.42
C ASP A 276 -0.90 -30.18 23.75
N LYS A 277 -0.27 -29.40 22.85
CA LYS A 277 1.09 -28.86 22.99
C LYS A 277 1.15 -27.45 22.43
N VAL A 278 1.99 -26.62 23.02
CA VAL A 278 2.24 -25.21 22.60
C VAL A 278 3.43 -25.16 21.66
N GLY A 279 3.36 -24.29 20.69
CA GLY A 279 4.44 -23.98 19.76
C GLY A 279 4.03 -22.84 18.84
N ASP A 280 4.99 -22.29 18.10
CA ASP A 280 4.72 -21.27 17.11
C ASP A 280 3.89 -21.82 15.96
N THR A 281 3.09 -20.98 15.32
CA THR A 281 2.30 -21.37 14.15
C THR A 281 1.99 -20.16 13.29
N PHE A 282 1.48 -20.39 12.07
CA PHE A 282 1.03 -19.34 11.16
C PHE A 282 -0.45 -19.52 10.86
N LEU A 283 -1.27 -18.58 11.36
CA LEU A 283 -2.73 -18.61 11.17
C LEU A 283 -3.07 -18.34 9.70
N ASP A 284 -3.70 -19.29 9.03
CA ASP A 284 -4.12 -19.16 7.63
C ASP A 284 -5.39 -18.31 7.52
N MET A 285 -5.22 -17.08 7.04
CA MET A 285 -6.30 -16.11 6.82
C MET A 285 -6.79 -16.08 5.37
N SER A 286 -6.40 -17.03 4.54
CA SER A 286 -6.63 -17.01 3.09
C SER A 286 -8.11 -17.11 2.67
N THR A 287 -9.01 -17.49 3.56
CA THR A 287 -10.47 -17.54 3.33
C THR A 287 -11.21 -16.30 3.87
N TRP A 288 -10.49 -15.40 4.54
CA TRP A 288 -11.01 -14.18 5.13
C TRP A 288 -10.83 -12.99 4.19
N GLY A 289 -11.68 -11.96 4.36
CA GLY A 289 -11.68 -10.78 3.50
C GLY A 289 -10.65 -9.73 3.91
N LYS A 290 -10.99 -8.89 4.89
CA LYS A 290 -10.14 -7.79 5.36
C LYS A 290 -10.44 -7.46 6.82
N GLY A 291 -9.43 -7.42 7.66
CA GLY A 291 -9.66 -7.11 9.07
C GLY A 291 -8.51 -7.38 10.01
N MET A 292 -8.81 -7.82 11.23
CA MET A 292 -7.85 -8.06 12.30
C MET A 292 -8.18 -9.33 13.09
N VAL A 293 -7.15 -9.92 13.72
CA VAL A 293 -7.24 -11.15 14.54
C VAL A 293 -6.70 -10.88 15.93
N TRP A 294 -7.35 -11.49 16.94
CA TRP A 294 -6.89 -11.54 18.34
C TRP A 294 -6.93 -12.99 18.84
N VAL A 295 -5.87 -13.40 19.51
CA VAL A 295 -5.77 -14.73 20.18
C VAL A 295 -5.43 -14.50 21.64
N ASN A 296 -6.22 -15.06 22.55
CA ASN A 296 -6.07 -14.91 24.01
C ASN A 296 -5.89 -13.45 24.47
N GLY A 297 -6.50 -12.49 23.74
CA GLY A 297 -6.39 -11.05 24.01
C GLY A 297 -5.24 -10.34 23.31
N HIS A 298 -4.32 -11.06 22.67
CA HIS A 298 -3.22 -10.49 21.91
C HIS A 298 -3.65 -10.20 20.46
N ALA A 299 -3.44 -8.98 19.98
CA ALA A 299 -3.72 -8.60 18.61
C ALA A 299 -2.61 -9.09 17.67
N MET A 300 -2.95 -10.03 16.77
CA MET A 300 -1.98 -10.64 15.84
C MET A 300 -1.58 -9.71 14.72
N GLY A 301 -2.50 -8.90 14.24
CA GLY A 301 -2.27 -7.99 13.12
C GLY A 301 -3.43 -7.94 12.17
N ARG A 302 -3.23 -7.20 11.08
CA ARG A 302 -4.19 -7.03 10.00
C ARG A 302 -3.99 -8.11 8.94
N PHE A 303 -5.09 -8.57 8.37
CA PHE A 303 -5.11 -9.40 7.18
C PHE A 303 -5.91 -8.75 6.06
N TRP A 304 -5.59 -9.09 4.83
CA TRP A 304 -6.32 -8.67 3.64
C TRP A 304 -6.20 -9.74 2.55
N GLU A 305 -7.34 -10.18 2.01
CA GLU A 305 -7.41 -11.22 0.96
C GLU A 305 -6.52 -10.96 -0.25
N ILE A 306 -6.23 -9.67 -0.55
CA ILE A 306 -5.40 -9.30 -1.70
C ILE A 306 -3.95 -9.78 -1.57
N GLY A 307 -3.47 -10.02 -0.35
CA GLY A 307 -2.10 -10.41 -0.10
C GLY A 307 -1.09 -9.25 -0.24
N PRO A 308 0.20 -9.58 -0.41
CA PRO A 308 0.80 -10.92 -0.60
C PRO A 308 0.83 -11.80 0.66
N GLN A 309 0.74 -11.22 1.87
CA GLN A 309 0.69 -11.98 3.13
C GLN A 309 -0.69 -12.61 3.32
N GLN A 310 -0.75 -13.95 3.43
CA GLN A 310 -1.98 -14.70 3.68
C GLN A 310 -2.03 -15.34 5.07
N THR A 311 -0.92 -15.35 5.80
CA THR A 311 -0.83 -15.89 7.15
C THR A 311 -0.40 -14.83 8.15
N LEU A 312 -0.81 -15.00 9.41
CA LEU A 312 -0.33 -14.19 10.54
C LEU A 312 0.50 -15.07 11.48
N PHE A 313 1.71 -14.61 11.83
CA PHE A 313 2.56 -15.29 12.78
C PHE A 313 1.92 -15.29 14.18
N MET A 314 1.85 -16.45 14.81
CA MET A 314 1.30 -16.68 16.13
C MET A 314 2.38 -17.29 17.02
N PRO A 315 3.03 -16.50 17.89
CA PRO A 315 4.05 -17.02 18.79
C PRO A 315 3.46 -17.95 19.85
N GLY A 316 4.13 -19.08 20.08
CA GLY A 316 3.70 -20.09 21.04
C GLY A 316 3.56 -19.57 22.47
N CYS A 317 4.32 -18.54 22.85
CA CYS A 317 4.23 -17.93 24.20
C CYS A 317 2.88 -17.26 24.50
N TRP A 318 2.05 -16.99 23.50
CA TRP A 318 0.69 -16.45 23.65
C TRP A 318 -0.39 -17.54 23.61
N LEU A 319 0.02 -18.77 23.36
CA LEU A 319 -0.83 -19.96 23.40
C LEU A 319 -0.71 -20.68 24.74
N LYS A 320 -1.69 -21.51 25.05
CA LYS A 320 -1.68 -22.38 26.21
C LYS A 320 -2.21 -23.77 25.84
N GLU A 321 -1.79 -24.78 26.57
CA GLU A 321 -2.41 -26.11 26.51
C GLU A 321 -3.88 -25.99 26.92
N GLY A 322 -4.73 -26.79 26.32
CA GLY A 322 -6.17 -26.70 26.48
C GLY A 322 -6.81 -25.63 25.58
N GLU A 323 -7.80 -24.92 26.09
CA GLU A 323 -8.65 -24.02 25.33
C GLU A 323 -8.01 -22.64 25.11
N ASN A 324 -7.97 -22.20 23.86
CA ASN A 324 -7.53 -20.87 23.41
C ASN A 324 -8.69 -20.15 22.73
N GLU A 325 -8.89 -18.88 23.05
CA GLU A 325 -9.92 -18.02 22.43
C GLU A 325 -9.34 -17.30 21.20
N ILE A 326 -10.12 -17.21 20.15
CA ILE A 326 -9.80 -16.41 18.95
C ILE A 326 -10.97 -15.56 18.53
N LEU A 327 -10.68 -14.31 18.19
CA LEU A 327 -11.60 -13.30 17.70
C LEU A 327 -11.10 -12.77 16.35
N VAL A 328 -12.01 -12.55 15.43
CA VAL A 328 -11.72 -11.95 14.11
C VAL A 328 -12.72 -10.83 13.85
N LEU A 329 -12.25 -9.65 13.46
CA LEU A 329 -13.05 -8.64 12.78
C LEU A 329 -12.85 -8.83 11.28
N ASP A 330 -13.91 -9.09 10.53
CA ASP A 330 -13.88 -9.07 9.07
C ASP A 330 -14.83 -8.01 8.53
N LEU A 331 -14.28 -7.09 7.72
CA LEU A 331 -15.01 -5.96 7.16
C LEU A 331 -15.67 -6.28 5.81
N LYS A 332 -15.32 -7.41 5.18
CA LYS A 332 -15.85 -7.79 3.86
C LYS A 332 -16.79 -9.00 3.91
N GLY A 333 -16.65 -9.81 4.93
CA GLY A 333 -17.22 -11.14 5.04
C GLY A 333 -16.32 -12.23 4.44
N PRO A 334 -16.05 -13.31 5.19
CA PRO A 334 -15.20 -14.40 4.74
C PRO A 334 -15.92 -15.28 3.72
N VAL A 335 -15.16 -15.92 2.82
CA VAL A 335 -15.65 -16.99 1.95
C VAL A 335 -15.98 -18.23 2.79
N LYS A 336 -15.14 -18.48 3.81
CA LYS A 336 -15.31 -19.56 4.80
C LYS A 336 -14.79 -19.04 6.15
N ALA A 337 -15.65 -19.07 7.16
CA ALA A 337 -15.26 -18.66 8.51
C ALA A 337 -14.53 -19.80 9.24
N SER A 338 -13.30 -20.08 8.84
CA SER A 338 -12.43 -21.08 9.44
C SER A 338 -10.98 -20.64 9.41
N ILE A 339 -10.18 -21.14 10.34
CA ILE A 339 -8.73 -20.93 10.42
C ILE A 339 -8.07 -22.28 10.69
N LYS A 340 -6.86 -22.46 10.21
CA LYS A 340 -5.93 -23.52 10.59
C LYS A 340 -4.57 -22.92 10.89
N GLY A 341 -3.75 -23.59 11.69
CA GLY A 341 -2.36 -23.20 11.91
C GLY A 341 -1.42 -23.98 11.01
N LEU A 342 -0.53 -23.27 10.31
CA LEU A 342 0.46 -23.86 9.41
C LEU A 342 1.86 -23.83 10.03
N LYS A 343 2.72 -24.78 9.63
CA LYS A 343 4.14 -24.80 10.04
C LYS A 343 5.01 -23.82 9.26
N LYS A 344 4.51 -23.29 8.14
CA LYS A 344 5.23 -22.34 7.28
C LYS A 344 4.33 -21.17 6.91
N PRO A 345 4.87 -19.96 6.81
CA PRO A 345 4.09 -18.80 6.38
C PRO A 345 3.74 -18.85 4.89
N LEU A 346 2.69 -18.12 4.53
CA LEU A 346 2.31 -17.77 3.16
C LEU A 346 2.42 -16.25 3.03
N LEU A 347 3.54 -15.75 2.49
CA LEU A 347 3.88 -14.32 2.44
C LEU A 347 3.96 -13.75 1.03
N ASP A 348 3.80 -14.57 -0.01
CA ASP A 348 4.06 -14.27 -1.42
C ASP A 348 2.88 -14.57 -2.36
N VAL A 349 1.67 -14.72 -1.81
CA VAL A 349 0.45 -15.00 -2.58
C VAL A 349 -0.33 -13.72 -2.82
N LEU A 350 -0.01 -12.99 -3.88
CA LEU A 350 -0.74 -11.81 -4.30
C LEU A 350 -2.01 -12.22 -5.09
N ARG A 351 -3.19 -11.79 -4.64
CA ARG A 351 -4.49 -12.02 -5.27
C ARG A 351 -5.09 -10.75 -5.89
N GLU A 352 -4.66 -9.59 -5.45
CA GLU A 352 -4.97 -8.36 -6.17
C GLU A 352 -4.27 -8.45 -7.53
N LYS A 353 -5.04 -8.34 -8.62
CA LYS A 353 -4.42 -8.11 -9.92
C LYS A 353 -3.65 -6.80 -9.79
N ALA A 354 -2.32 -6.88 -9.94
CA ALA A 354 -1.54 -5.68 -10.16
C ALA A 354 -2.28 -4.87 -11.25
N PRO A 355 -2.44 -3.55 -11.10
CA PRO A 355 -2.86 -2.75 -12.24
C PRO A 355 -1.96 -3.21 -13.39
N GLU A 356 -2.57 -3.55 -14.53
CA GLU A 356 -1.81 -3.94 -15.71
C GLU A 356 -0.84 -2.81 -16.02
N THR A 357 0.32 -2.85 -15.41
CA THR A 357 1.46 -2.08 -15.84
C THR A 357 1.89 -2.80 -17.10
N HIS A 358 1.56 -2.24 -18.24
CA HIS A 358 2.03 -2.71 -19.53
C HIS A 358 3.54 -2.45 -19.59
N ARG A 359 4.31 -3.35 -18.99
CA ARG A 359 5.76 -3.30 -18.95
C ARG A 359 6.29 -4.47 -19.74
N LYS A 360 6.62 -4.22 -20.99
CA LYS A 360 7.52 -5.09 -21.73
C LYS A 360 8.79 -4.28 -21.97
N GLU A 361 9.91 -4.76 -21.42
CA GLU A 361 11.19 -4.11 -21.57
C GLU A 361 11.50 -3.84 -23.05
N GLY A 362 11.70 -2.59 -23.40
CA GLY A 362 11.99 -2.14 -24.75
C GLY A 362 10.80 -2.03 -25.71
N GLU A 363 9.59 -2.43 -25.31
CA GLU A 363 8.40 -2.22 -26.14
C GLU A 363 8.03 -0.73 -26.17
N LYS A 364 7.78 -0.18 -27.34
CA LYS A 364 7.46 1.25 -27.51
C LYS A 364 5.97 1.45 -27.71
N LEU A 365 5.44 2.53 -27.11
CA LEU A 365 4.07 2.99 -27.37
C LEU A 365 3.92 3.44 -28.80
N LYS A 366 2.76 3.15 -29.39
CA LYS A 366 2.38 3.66 -30.71
C LYS A 366 1.75 5.07 -30.54
N LEU A 367 2.58 6.10 -30.59
CA LEU A 367 2.16 7.50 -30.47
C LEU A 367 1.78 8.14 -31.80
N THR A 368 1.81 7.40 -32.91
CA THR A 368 1.41 7.89 -34.24
C THR A 368 -0.07 8.31 -34.24
N GLY A 369 -0.32 9.57 -34.57
CA GLY A 369 -1.66 10.19 -34.58
C GLY A 369 -2.08 10.78 -33.22
N GLU A 370 -1.33 10.61 -32.16
CA GLU A 370 -1.56 11.33 -30.89
C GLU A 370 -1.16 12.81 -31.03
N LYS A 371 -1.94 13.69 -30.41
CA LYS A 371 -1.67 15.13 -30.45
C LYS A 371 -0.52 15.49 -29.50
N VAL A 372 0.56 16.01 -30.03
CA VAL A 372 1.67 16.57 -29.24
C VAL A 372 1.17 17.81 -28.47
N ALA A 373 1.33 17.77 -27.14
CA ALA A 373 1.02 18.91 -26.28
C ALA A 373 2.17 19.92 -26.24
N HIS A 374 3.41 19.44 -26.26
CA HIS A 374 4.62 20.25 -26.31
C HIS A 374 5.80 19.43 -26.83
N GLU A 375 6.72 20.06 -27.53
CA GLU A 375 8.03 19.50 -27.87
C GLU A 375 9.13 20.52 -27.63
N GLY A 376 10.32 20.07 -27.30
CA GLY A 376 11.46 20.94 -26.99
C GLY A 376 12.74 20.20 -26.65
N ALA A 377 13.68 20.92 -26.10
CA ALA A 377 14.93 20.38 -25.62
C ALA A 377 15.28 20.95 -24.25
N PHE A 378 15.77 20.07 -23.37
CA PHE A 378 16.33 20.47 -22.08
C PHE A 378 17.76 21.03 -22.27
N THR A 379 18.12 21.99 -21.45
CA THR A 379 19.49 22.51 -21.39
C THR A 379 20.39 21.60 -20.54
N PRO A 380 21.69 21.48 -20.85
CA PRO A 380 22.60 20.77 -19.97
C PRO A 380 22.65 21.38 -18.58
N GLY A 381 22.57 20.56 -17.55
CA GLY A 381 22.60 21.00 -16.14
C GLY A 381 21.91 20.00 -15.22
N ASN A 382 22.10 20.17 -13.92
CA ASN A 382 21.57 19.29 -12.87
C ASN A 382 20.50 19.94 -11.97
N GLY A 383 19.99 21.09 -12.34
CA GLY A 383 18.89 21.77 -11.63
C GLY A 383 17.53 21.54 -12.28
N TRP A 384 16.49 21.97 -11.58
CA TRP A 384 15.13 21.96 -12.08
C TRP A 384 14.98 22.77 -13.36
N GLN A 385 14.32 22.19 -14.37
CA GLN A 385 13.97 22.84 -15.60
C GLN A 385 12.45 22.91 -15.73
N GLU A 386 11.91 24.11 -15.87
CA GLU A 386 10.49 24.34 -16.00
C GLU A 386 10.12 24.61 -17.46
N VAL A 387 9.07 23.94 -17.92
CA VAL A 387 8.53 24.04 -19.27
C VAL A 387 7.07 24.49 -19.19
N ARG A 388 6.71 25.53 -19.91
CA ARG A 388 5.34 26.04 -20.01
C ARG A 388 4.76 25.75 -21.40
N PHE A 389 3.54 25.23 -21.43
CA PHE A 389 2.83 25.01 -22.69
C PHE A 389 2.28 26.32 -23.22
N THR A 390 2.32 26.50 -24.54
CA THR A 390 1.69 27.66 -25.21
C THR A 390 0.18 27.65 -25.00
N THR A 391 -0.43 26.46 -24.97
CA THR A 391 -1.87 26.29 -24.77
C THR A 391 -2.08 25.21 -23.72
N PRO A 392 -2.83 25.47 -22.63
CA PRO A 392 -3.17 24.47 -21.65
C PRO A 392 -3.91 23.28 -22.27
N VAL A 393 -3.62 22.05 -21.78
CA VAL A 393 -4.22 20.80 -22.26
C VAL A 393 -4.92 20.09 -21.12
N LYS A 394 -6.15 19.63 -21.32
CA LYS A 394 -6.87 18.80 -20.34
C LYS A 394 -6.51 17.33 -20.53
N GLY A 395 -6.06 16.67 -19.46
CA GLY A 395 -5.77 15.24 -19.49
C GLY A 395 -5.53 14.65 -18.13
N ARG A 396 -5.70 13.35 -18.06
CA ARG A 396 -5.39 12.50 -16.91
C ARG A 396 -4.03 11.81 -17.09
N TYR A 397 -3.71 11.46 -18.33
CA TYR A 397 -2.50 10.72 -18.65
C TYR A 397 -1.50 11.66 -19.30
N PHE A 398 -0.30 11.70 -18.69
CA PHE A 398 0.84 12.49 -19.16
C PHE A 398 1.91 11.55 -19.66
N CYS A 399 2.27 11.63 -20.93
CA CYS A 399 3.35 10.85 -21.53
C CYS A 399 4.54 11.77 -21.84
N LEU A 400 5.69 11.43 -21.30
CA LEU A 400 6.97 11.98 -21.72
C LEU A 400 7.65 11.00 -22.68
N GLU A 401 7.98 11.44 -23.87
CA GLU A 401 8.80 10.72 -24.84
C GLU A 401 10.16 11.42 -24.94
N ALA A 402 11.19 10.83 -24.38
CA ALA A 402 12.56 11.27 -24.51
C ALA A 402 13.10 10.80 -25.88
N LEU A 403 13.56 11.75 -26.72
CA LEU A 403 13.92 11.49 -28.11
C LEU A 403 15.44 11.32 -28.32
N SER A 404 16.25 12.00 -27.51
CA SER A 404 17.70 11.93 -27.58
C SER A 404 18.35 12.26 -26.23
N PRO A 405 19.56 11.79 -25.98
CA PRO A 405 20.35 12.13 -24.79
C PRO A 405 21.18 13.41 -24.98
N GLN A 406 21.64 13.98 -23.85
CA GLN A 406 22.68 15.06 -23.87
C GLN A 406 24.07 14.50 -24.19
N ALA A 407 24.34 13.25 -23.80
CA ALA A 407 25.58 12.54 -24.05
C ALA A 407 25.38 11.42 -25.08
N ASN A 408 26.43 10.78 -25.51
CA ASN A 408 26.33 9.66 -26.45
C ASN A 408 26.08 8.35 -25.69
N ASP A 409 24.86 8.19 -25.17
CA ASP A 409 24.40 6.99 -24.47
C ASP A 409 22.95 6.64 -24.85
N ASN A 410 22.48 5.45 -24.46
CA ASN A 410 21.11 4.99 -24.73
C ASN A 410 20.20 5.10 -23.47
N ILE A 411 20.58 5.87 -22.48
CA ILE A 411 19.91 5.90 -21.19
C ILE A 411 19.10 7.18 -21.05
N ALA A 412 17.89 7.08 -20.48
CA ALA A 412 17.13 8.21 -19.95
C ALA A 412 17.02 8.09 -18.44
N ALA A 413 17.21 9.19 -17.71
CA ALA A 413 17.07 9.24 -16.26
C ALA A 413 16.35 10.51 -15.82
N ILE A 414 15.52 10.38 -14.78
CA ILE A 414 14.74 11.47 -14.17
C ILE A 414 14.82 11.30 -12.65
N ALA A 415 15.32 12.30 -11.93
CA ALA A 415 15.30 12.30 -10.48
C ALA A 415 13.90 12.68 -9.97
N GLU A 416 13.36 13.79 -10.45
CA GLU A 416 12.04 14.27 -10.04
C GLU A 416 11.26 14.88 -11.20
N PHE A 417 9.95 14.80 -11.12
CA PHE A 417 9.05 15.30 -12.14
C PHE A 417 7.80 15.94 -11.52
N ASP A 418 7.41 17.11 -12.00
CA ASP A 418 6.15 17.76 -11.66
C ASP A 418 5.32 18.04 -12.90
N VAL A 419 4.01 17.90 -12.78
CA VAL A 419 3.05 18.45 -13.75
C VAL A 419 2.45 19.71 -13.17
N LEU A 420 2.36 20.77 -13.97
CA LEU A 420 1.85 22.07 -13.55
C LEU A 420 0.37 22.19 -13.88
N GLY A 421 -0.42 22.50 -12.87
CA GLY A 421 -1.88 22.66 -12.95
C GLY A 421 -2.33 23.99 -13.54
N ALA A 422 -3.64 24.25 -13.52
CA ALA A 422 -4.26 25.46 -14.07
C ALA A 422 -3.73 26.77 -13.45
N ASP A 423 -3.32 26.73 -12.19
CA ASP A 423 -2.71 27.86 -11.46
C ASP A 423 -1.21 28.00 -11.72
N GLY A 424 -0.65 27.15 -12.55
CA GLY A 424 0.77 27.11 -12.86
C GLY A 424 1.66 26.52 -11.76
N LYS A 425 1.09 25.92 -10.71
CA LYS A 425 1.82 25.26 -9.63
C LYS A 425 1.83 23.73 -9.83
N PRO A 426 2.77 23.02 -9.19
CA PRO A 426 2.77 21.56 -9.22
C PRO A 426 1.44 20.97 -8.71
N VAL A 427 0.89 20.04 -9.49
CA VAL A 427 -0.24 19.20 -9.08
C VAL A 427 0.21 18.24 -7.99
N SER A 428 -0.65 17.97 -6.99
CA SER A 428 -0.35 16.98 -5.95
C SER A 428 0.00 15.62 -6.56
N ARG A 429 1.12 15.03 -6.14
CA ARG A 429 1.63 13.74 -6.61
C ARG A 429 1.04 12.55 -5.81
N GLU A 430 0.22 12.83 -4.78
CA GLU A 430 -0.24 11.85 -3.79
C GLU A 430 -0.89 10.59 -4.39
N HIS A 431 -1.54 10.73 -5.54
CA HIS A 431 -2.27 9.64 -6.18
C HIS A 431 -1.73 9.28 -7.58
N TRP A 432 -0.56 9.79 -7.92
CA TRP A 432 0.05 9.48 -9.21
C TRP A 432 0.47 8.02 -9.29
N LYS A 433 0.41 7.48 -10.49
CA LYS A 433 0.84 6.10 -10.79
C LYS A 433 1.60 6.09 -12.10
N ILE A 434 2.63 5.27 -12.14
CA ILE A 434 3.26 4.91 -13.41
C ILE A 434 2.33 3.96 -14.15
N ARG A 435 1.90 4.34 -15.34
CA ARG A 435 1.11 3.48 -16.23
C ARG A 435 2.01 2.69 -17.17
N TYR A 436 3.11 3.26 -17.58
CA TYR A 436 4.05 2.66 -18.50
C TYR A 436 5.43 3.26 -18.32
N ALA A 437 6.45 2.43 -18.45
CA ALA A 437 7.83 2.83 -18.68
C ALA A 437 8.41 1.79 -19.65
N ASP A 438 9.09 2.22 -20.71
CA ASP A 438 9.63 1.31 -21.72
C ASP A 438 10.75 0.41 -21.15
N SER A 439 11.46 0.89 -20.15
CA SER A 439 12.41 0.06 -19.37
C SER A 439 12.74 0.69 -18.02
N GLU A 440 13.27 -0.13 -17.10
CA GLU A 440 13.67 0.28 -15.74
C GLU A 440 14.94 -0.49 -15.33
N GLU A 441 15.98 0.23 -14.95
CA GLU A 441 17.22 -0.40 -14.48
C GLU A 441 17.07 -0.86 -13.02
N THR A 442 16.86 -2.14 -12.84
CA THR A 442 16.70 -2.77 -11.52
C THR A 442 17.84 -3.71 -11.15
N ARG A 443 18.81 -3.92 -12.05
CA ARG A 443 19.95 -4.83 -11.86
C ARG A 443 21.04 -4.24 -10.96
N SER A 444 21.27 -2.93 -11.10
CA SER A 444 22.32 -2.21 -10.35
C SER A 444 21.76 -1.37 -9.19
N GLY A 445 20.43 -1.34 -9.01
CA GLY A 445 19.75 -0.58 -7.97
C GLY A 445 18.26 -0.47 -8.23
N ASN A 446 17.48 0.04 -7.27
CA ASN A 446 16.06 0.32 -7.44
C ASN A 446 15.88 1.65 -8.18
N ARG A 447 15.82 1.59 -9.52
CA ARG A 447 15.69 2.77 -10.40
C ARG A 447 14.41 2.69 -11.22
N THR A 448 13.33 2.32 -10.53
CA THR A 448 11.98 2.20 -11.08
C THR A 448 11.35 3.57 -11.33
N ALA A 449 10.38 3.62 -12.23
CA ALA A 449 9.79 4.88 -12.71
C ALA A 449 9.00 5.64 -11.63
N ASP A 450 8.54 4.99 -10.58
CA ASP A 450 7.91 5.63 -9.42
C ASP A 450 8.86 6.58 -8.66
N LYS A 451 10.18 6.48 -8.87
CA LYS A 451 11.18 7.35 -8.26
C LYS A 451 11.09 8.81 -8.72
N ILE A 452 10.47 9.07 -9.87
CA ILE A 452 10.34 10.44 -10.40
C ILE A 452 9.38 11.34 -9.61
N PHE A 453 8.62 10.79 -8.66
CA PHE A 453 7.69 11.56 -7.81
C PHE A 453 7.68 11.12 -6.35
N ASP A 454 8.74 10.47 -5.88
CA ASP A 454 8.88 10.02 -4.49
C ASP A 454 9.37 11.15 -3.54
N LEU A 455 9.58 12.35 -4.04
CA LEU A 455 10.05 13.55 -3.32
C LEU A 455 11.47 13.40 -2.77
N GLN A 456 12.28 12.53 -3.36
CA GLN A 456 13.68 12.31 -2.97
C GLN A 456 14.60 12.55 -4.17
N GLU A 457 15.19 13.73 -4.27
CA GLU A 457 16.09 14.11 -5.38
C GLU A 457 17.32 13.21 -5.53
N SER A 458 17.63 12.38 -4.54
CA SER A 458 18.71 11.40 -4.56
C SER A 458 18.34 10.07 -5.23
N THR A 459 17.06 9.78 -5.37
CA THR A 459 16.54 8.63 -6.12
C THR A 459 16.21 9.05 -7.55
N PHE A 460 16.12 8.12 -8.47
CA PHE A 460 15.79 8.44 -9.86
C PHE A 460 15.33 7.21 -10.64
N TRP A 461 14.47 7.43 -11.61
CA TRP A 461 14.23 6.46 -12.69
C TRP A 461 15.40 6.46 -13.65
N MET A 462 15.74 5.28 -14.15
CA MET A 462 16.73 5.11 -15.21
C MET A 462 16.34 3.95 -16.11
N THR A 463 16.46 4.13 -17.41
CA THR A 463 16.27 3.07 -18.40
C THR A 463 17.49 2.14 -18.46
N VAL A 464 17.31 0.94 -19.03
CA VAL A 464 18.43 0.04 -19.29
C VAL A 464 19.22 0.50 -20.53
N ASP A 465 20.49 0.20 -20.56
CA ASP A 465 21.45 0.64 -21.60
C ASP A 465 21.29 -0.06 -22.96
N ASN A 466 20.68 -1.25 -22.96
CA ASN A 466 20.43 -2.05 -24.17
C ASN A 466 19.12 -1.73 -24.88
N VAL A 467 18.36 -0.76 -24.40
CA VAL A 467 17.14 -0.24 -25.06
C VAL A 467 17.45 1.11 -25.70
N ALA A 468 17.23 1.22 -27.01
CA ALA A 468 17.49 2.47 -27.73
C ALA A 468 16.40 3.52 -27.54
N TYR A 469 16.75 4.78 -27.72
CA TYR A 469 15.78 5.88 -27.84
C TYR A 469 14.77 5.64 -28.98
N PRO A 470 13.55 6.22 -28.92
CA PRO A 470 13.03 7.09 -27.87
C PRO A 470 12.65 6.29 -26.60
N HIS A 471 12.79 6.91 -25.41
CA HIS A 471 12.31 6.35 -24.17
C HIS A 471 10.96 6.97 -23.80
N GLN A 472 10.07 6.17 -23.24
CA GLN A 472 8.68 6.58 -23.01
C GLN A 472 8.24 6.27 -21.60
N LEU A 473 7.62 7.25 -20.97
CA LEU A 473 7.09 7.17 -19.62
C LEU A 473 5.69 7.75 -19.56
N VAL A 474 4.71 7.01 -19.01
CA VAL A 474 3.34 7.48 -18.83
C VAL A 474 2.99 7.55 -17.36
N ILE A 475 2.56 8.72 -16.92
CA ILE A 475 2.06 9.01 -15.58
C ILE A 475 0.53 9.12 -15.64
N ASP A 476 -0.17 8.40 -14.78
CA ASP A 476 -1.58 8.60 -14.47
C ASP A 476 -1.69 9.60 -13.31
N LEU A 477 -2.24 10.78 -13.57
CA LEU A 477 -2.47 11.84 -12.59
C LEU A 477 -3.68 11.56 -11.68
N SER A 478 -4.32 10.40 -11.81
CA SER A 478 -5.53 9.94 -11.13
C SER A 478 -6.82 10.64 -11.53
N LYS A 479 -6.76 11.87 -11.95
CA LYS A 479 -7.92 12.69 -12.40
C LYS A 479 -7.54 13.55 -13.60
N VAL A 480 -8.55 14.05 -14.28
CA VAL A 480 -8.34 15.00 -15.39
C VAL A 480 -7.92 16.35 -14.82
N GLU A 481 -6.72 16.80 -15.19
CA GLU A 481 -6.16 18.09 -14.83
C GLU A 481 -6.12 19.03 -16.04
N THR A 482 -6.09 20.34 -15.80
CA THR A 482 -5.71 21.31 -16.81
C THR A 482 -4.21 21.54 -16.71
N VAL A 483 -3.46 20.87 -17.58
CA VAL A 483 -2.00 20.91 -17.58
C VAL A 483 -1.49 22.13 -18.35
N THR A 484 -0.71 22.96 -17.68
CA THR A 484 -0.10 24.18 -18.24
C THR A 484 1.39 24.04 -18.50
N GLY A 485 2.00 22.93 -18.09
CA GLY A 485 3.41 22.67 -18.22
C GLY A 485 3.89 21.55 -17.32
N PHE A 486 5.19 21.44 -17.15
CA PHE A 486 5.83 20.47 -16.26
C PHE A 486 7.20 20.95 -15.79
N ARG A 487 7.76 20.29 -14.78
CA ARG A 487 9.15 20.49 -14.37
C ARG A 487 9.89 19.16 -14.39
N TYR A 488 11.12 19.20 -14.82
CA TYR A 488 12.03 18.07 -14.91
C TYR A 488 13.27 18.32 -14.08
N LEU A 489 13.66 17.39 -13.24
CA LEU A 489 14.92 17.37 -12.52
C LEU A 489 15.75 16.20 -13.04
N PRO A 490 16.88 16.43 -13.71
CA PRO A 490 17.82 15.37 -14.04
C PRO A 490 18.50 14.84 -12.76
N ARG A 491 19.13 13.68 -12.82
CA ARG A 491 19.91 13.15 -11.70
C ARG A 491 21.06 14.10 -11.33
N ALA A 492 21.37 14.15 -10.01
CA ALA A 492 22.25 15.18 -9.42
C ALA A 492 23.72 15.15 -9.85
N GLU A 493 24.21 14.07 -10.45
CA GLU A 493 25.63 13.89 -10.72
C GLU A 493 26.04 14.43 -12.09
N LYS A 494 26.99 15.36 -12.11
CA LYS A 494 27.58 15.92 -13.34
C LYS A 494 28.19 14.82 -14.21
N ASN A 495 27.89 14.84 -15.51
CA ASN A 495 28.43 13.93 -16.55
C ASN A 495 28.00 12.46 -16.44
N TYR A 496 26.95 12.14 -15.72
CA TYR A 496 26.38 10.80 -15.72
C TYR A 496 25.47 10.53 -16.92
N PRO A 497 25.42 9.27 -17.41
CA PRO A 497 24.52 8.89 -18.48
C PRO A 497 23.06 9.10 -18.10
N GLY A 498 22.21 9.39 -19.10
CA GLY A 498 20.77 9.47 -18.94
C GLY A 498 20.17 10.88 -18.92
N MET A 499 20.95 11.93 -19.08
CA MET A 499 20.38 13.28 -19.24
C MET A 499 19.68 13.40 -20.57
N ILE A 500 18.36 13.64 -20.51
CA ILE A 500 17.50 13.81 -21.69
C ILE A 500 17.81 15.15 -22.37
N LYS A 501 17.89 15.15 -23.71
CA LYS A 501 18.03 16.38 -24.51
C LYS A 501 16.70 16.72 -25.16
N GLU A 502 16.31 16.05 -26.20
CA GLU A 502 15.08 16.32 -26.93
C GLU A 502 13.92 15.48 -26.39
N TYR A 503 12.73 16.08 -26.36
CA TYR A 503 11.55 15.41 -25.84
C TYR A 503 10.28 15.84 -26.56
N ARG A 504 9.24 14.99 -26.46
CA ARG A 504 7.84 15.30 -26.73
C ARG A 504 6.98 14.97 -25.52
N VAL A 505 5.89 15.69 -25.40
CA VAL A 505 4.88 15.46 -24.36
C VAL A 505 3.51 15.32 -24.98
N TYR A 506 2.79 14.34 -24.48
CA TYR A 506 1.40 14.08 -24.85
C TYR A 506 0.55 14.09 -23.58
N VAL A 507 -0.61 14.74 -23.62
CA VAL A 507 -1.54 14.83 -22.48
C VAL A 507 -2.95 14.57 -23.00
N LYS A 508 -3.65 13.58 -22.41
CA LYS A 508 -5.01 13.25 -22.83
C LYS A 508 -5.87 12.68 -21.70
N PRO A 509 -7.22 12.77 -21.79
CA PRO A 509 -8.13 12.24 -20.78
C PRO A 509 -8.18 10.71 -20.73
N ALA A 510 -8.09 10.04 -21.88
CA ALA A 510 -8.11 8.58 -22.00
C ALA A 510 -6.69 8.01 -22.01
N ASP A 511 -6.52 6.76 -21.53
CA ASP A 511 -5.23 6.08 -21.50
C ASP A 511 -4.63 5.88 -22.90
N PHE A 512 -3.31 5.68 -22.94
CA PHE A 512 -2.61 5.36 -24.18
C PHE A 512 -2.91 3.90 -24.59
N LYS A 513 -2.74 3.59 -25.86
CA LYS A 513 -2.84 2.21 -26.35
C LYS A 513 -1.48 1.55 -26.21
N TYR A 514 -1.47 0.45 -25.51
CA TYR A 514 -0.30 -0.37 -25.23
C TYR A 514 -0.24 -1.57 -26.16
#